data_d1ab80a7f0c694019f7af1fe15752089
#
_entry.id   d1ab80a7f0c694019f7af1fe15752089
#
_cell.length_a   1.000
_cell.length_b   1.000
_cell.length_c   1.000
_cell.angle_alpha   90.00
_cell.angle_beta   90.00
_cell.angle_gamma   90.00
#
_symmetry.space_group_name_H-M   'P 1'
#
loop_
_entity.id
_entity.type
_entity.pdbx_description
1 polymer ?
#
loop_
_entity_poly.entity_id
_entity_poly.type
_entity_poly.pdbx_seq_one_letter_code
_entity_poly.pdbx_strand_id
1 'polypeptide(L)'
;NEMPDLSSTNYLANSPSAISAAVTLDEEIGKLSRNENELWYGVKFDLANSSSPDGVRTGNMEMHRTLPIQSKMRGCTINNDDNTKRYLKADNWNEWEDGVIITDDSNGRAPEIMVEIPEHYRLLEATPDNTVEIRMSEYNLPGYTKVEKKYIGSYEGVINTSSVDTQNTLRSIAVSTLKLKPVVNKTRNQFQTFARGNNRTNNWNIYTYDAHRDLTWLFVVEYATLNSQKAFNANLTAEGYHQGGLGGGITTGTVTVNGATTYSFVHSGVTKSLGNGT
;
A
#
# COMPACT_ATOMS: atom_id res chain seq x y z
N ASN A 1 -34.49 -9.06 31.42
CA ASN A 1 -34.52 -8.84 29.97
C ASN A 1 -33.54 -9.81 29.35
N GLU A 2 -34.04 -10.95 28.92
CA GLU A 2 -33.27 -11.90 28.14
C GLU A 2 -33.04 -11.29 26.75
N MET A 3 -31.81 -11.39 26.25
CA MET A 3 -31.52 -11.01 24.86
C MET A 3 -32.28 -11.94 23.91
N PRO A 4 -32.87 -11.43 22.84
CA PRO A 4 -33.48 -12.28 21.83
C PRO A 4 -32.45 -13.23 21.23
N ASP A 5 -32.86 -14.45 20.89
CA ASP A 5 -32.05 -15.40 20.16
C ASP A 5 -31.87 -14.90 18.69
N LEU A 6 -30.66 -14.49 18.34
CA LEU A 6 -30.31 -13.99 17.03
C LEU A 6 -29.65 -15.04 16.15
N SER A 7 -29.53 -16.29 16.61
CA SER A 7 -28.83 -17.37 15.92
C SER A 7 -29.38 -17.69 14.52
N SER A 8 -30.66 -17.35 14.28
CA SER A 8 -31.32 -17.54 12.98
C SER A 8 -31.19 -16.36 12.02
N THR A 9 -30.57 -15.27 12.45
CA THR A 9 -30.37 -14.08 11.59
C THR A 9 -29.06 -14.14 10.85
N ASN A 10 -29.04 -13.75 9.58
CA ASN A 10 -27.86 -13.80 8.74
C ASN A 10 -26.76 -12.82 9.18
N TYR A 11 -27.11 -11.71 9.82
CA TYR A 11 -26.21 -10.62 10.16
C TYR A 11 -25.93 -10.48 11.65
N LEU A 12 -26.81 -10.97 12.50
CA LEU A 12 -26.78 -10.71 13.93
C LEU A 12 -26.32 -11.91 14.77
N ALA A 13 -26.15 -13.08 14.16
CA ALA A 13 -25.81 -14.33 14.86
C ALA A 13 -24.55 -14.24 15.75
N ASN A 14 -23.61 -13.38 15.40
CA ASN A 14 -22.34 -13.20 16.12
C ASN A 14 -22.30 -11.92 16.98
N SER A 15 -23.42 -11.26 17.18
CA SER A 15 -23.45 -10.01 17.94
C SER A 15 -23.51 -10.25 19.44
N PRO A 16 -22.49 -9.82 20.21
CA PRO A 16 -22.38 -10.16 21.64
C PRO A 16 -23.33 -9.37 22.55
N SER A 17 -24.01 -8.36 22.02
CA SER A 17 -24.96 -7.54 22.78
C SER A 17 -26.04 -6.96 21.88
N ALA A 18 -27.16 -6.52 22.48
CA ALA A 18 -28.21 -5.83 21.74
C ALA A 18 -27.75 -4.53 21.08
N ILE A 19 -26.79 -3.83 21.68
CA ILE A 19 -26.18 -2.61 21.10
C ILE A 19 -25.32 -2.98 19.88
N SER A 20 -24.49 -3.99 20.00
CA SER A 20 -23.70 -4.50 18.90
C SER A 20 -24.58 -4.98 17.74
N ALA A 21 -25.66 -5.69 18.04
CA ALA A 21 -26.65 -6.13 17.05
C ALA A 21 -27.32 -4.93 16.35
N ALA A 22 -27.69 -3.90 17.10
CA ALA A 22 -28.30 -2.70 16.53
C ALA A 22 -27.34 -1.93 15.62
N VAL A 23 -26.06 -1.79 16.02
CA VAL A 23 -25.02 -1.17 15.19
C VAL A 23 -24.82 -1.96 13.89
N THR A 24 -24.68 -3.29 13.99
CA THR A 24 -24.53 -4.15 12.81
C THR A 24 -25.72 -4.03 11.86
N LEU A 25 -26.95 -4.00 12.42
CA LEU A 25 -28.15 -3.86 11.62
C LEU A 25 -28.23 -2.49 10.94
N ASP A 26 -27.88 -1.42 11.63
CA ASP A 26 -27.85 -0.07 11.08
C ASP A 26 -26.84 0.03 9.93
N GLU A 27 -25.68 -0.56 10.09
CA GLU A 27 -24.64 -0.65 9.04
C GLU A 27 -25.17 -1.42 7.81
N GLU A 28 -25.83 -2.56 8.00
CA GLU A 28 -26.38 -3.36 6.89
C GLU A 28 -27.56 -2.67 6.22
N ILE A 29 -28.45 -2.02 6.96
CA ILE A 29 -29.53 -1.19 6.41
C ILE A 29 -28.93 -0.02 5.61
N GLY A 30 -27.89 0.61 6.12
CA GLY A 30 -27.16 1.67 5.43
C GLY A 30 -26.58 1.21 4.11
N LYS A 31 -26.05 -0.01 4.04
CA LYS A 31 -25.55 -0.62 2.79
C LYS A 31 -26.70 -0.90 1.79
N LEU A 32 -27.80 -1.48 2.25
CA LEU A 32 -28.96 -1.80 1.42
C LEU A 32 -29.68 -0.55 0.88
N SER A 33 -29.63 0.55 1.62
CA SER A 33 -30.27 1.81 1.23
C SER A 33 -29.42 2.64 0.26
N ARG A 34 -28.13 2.33 0.14
CA ARG A 34 -27.24 3.02 -0.82
C ARG A 34 -27.40 2.42 -2.22
N ASN A 35 -27.49 3.29 -3.21
CA ASN A 35 -27.33 2.86 -4.59
C ASN A 35 -25.94 2.22 -4.73
N GLU A 36 -25.84 1.08 -5.42
CA GLU A 36 -24.53 0.41 -5.62
C GLU A 36 -23.46 1.37 -6.17
N ASN A 37 -23.83 2.35 -6.97
CA ASN A 37 -22.92 3.37 -7.50
C ASN A 37 -22.35 4.32 -6.42
N GLU A 38 -22.92 4.33 -5.22
CA GLU A 38 -22.42 5.12 -4.09
C GLU A 38 -21.38 4.38 -3.24
N LEU A 39 -21.21 3.07 -3.48
CA LEU A 39 -20.35 2.19 -2.67
C LEU A 39 -18.97 1.95 -3.28
N TRP A 40 -18.69 2.50 -4.44
CA TRP A 40 -17.40 2.36 -5.10
C TRP A 40 -16.97 3.66 -5.79
N TYR A 41 -15.68 3.74 -6.06
CA TYR A 41 -15.06 4.80 -6.86
C TYR A 41 -14.04 4.18 -7.79
N GLY A 42 -13.82 4.80 -8.94
CA GLY A 42 -13.00 4.19 -9.98
C GLY A 42 -12.51 5.18 -11.02
N VAL A 43 -11.83 4.64 -12.01
CA VAL A 43 -11.33 5.40 -13.15
C VAL A 43 -11.54 4.62 -14.42
N LYS A 44 -12.02 5.29 -15.45
CA LYS A 44 -12.25 4.76 -16.79
C LYS A 44 -11.24 5.34 -17.77
N PHE A 45 -10.55 4.47 -18.50
CA PHE A 45 -9.57 4.83 -19.52
C PHE A 45 -10.09 4.45 -20.91
N ASP A 46 -9.92 5.34 -21.87
CA ASP A 46 -10.16 5.08 -23.27
C ASP A 46 -8.90 4.48 -23.91
N LEU A 47 -8.96 3.21 -24.27
CA LEU A 47 -7.84 2.48 -24.87
C LEU A 47 -7.59 2.87 -26.34
N ALA A 48 -8.54 3.51 -26.98
CA ALA A 48 -8.37 4.04 -28.34
C ALA A 48 -7.62 5.37 -28.35
N ASN A 49 -7.61 6.09 -27.22
CA ASN A 49 -6.93 7.38 -27.10
C ASN A 49 -5.47 7.19 -26.69
N SER A 50 -4.57 7.16 -27.66
CA SER A 50 -3.12 7.06 -27.42
C SER A 50 -2.48 8.41 -27.06
N SER A 51 -3.20 9.52 -27.09
CA SER A 51 -2.65 10.88 -26.87
C SER A 51 -2.68 11.34 -25.42
N SER A 52 -3.49 10.71 -24.57
CA SER A 52 -3.56 11.07 -23.14
C SER A 52 -3.51 9.84 -22.24
N PRO A 53 -2.65 9.85 -21.21
CA PRO A 53 -2.63 8.81 -20.18
C PRO A 53 -3.69 9.03 -19.09
N ASP A 54 -4.49 10.10 -19.18
CA ASP A 54 -5.42 10.49 -18.13
C ASP A 54 -6.77 9.77 -18.34
N GLY A 55 -7.34 9.32 -17.23
CA GLY A 55 -8.64 8.68 -17.17
C GLY A 55 -9.72 9.60 -16.61
N VAL A 56 -10.94 9.17 -16.72
CA VAL A 56 -12.12 9.85 -16.17
C VAL A 56 -12.53 9.17 -14.89
N ARG A 57 -12.69 9.94 -13.81
CA ARG A 57 -13.20 9.44 -12.53
C ARG A 57 -14.65 9.01 -12.65
N THR A 58 -15.00 7.88 -12.04
CA THR A 58 -16.33 7.26 -12.09
C THR A 58 -16.76 6.82 -10.69
N GLY A 59 -18.03 6.49 -10.52
CA GLY A 59 -18.60 6.08 -9.25
C GLY A 59 -18.84 7.26 -8.30
N ASN A 60 -18.66 7.05 -7.03
CA ASN A 60 -18.91 8.06 -6.01
C ASN A 60 -17.79 9.12 -5.97
N MET A 61 -18.11 10.35 -6.38
CA MET A 61 -17.15 11.45 -6.43
C MET A 61 -16.67 11.90 -5.05
N GLU A 62 -17.46 11.72 -3.99
CA GLU A 62 -17.01 12.00 -2.62
C GLU A 62 -15.95 11.02 -2.15
N MET A 63 -16.05 9.76 -2.56
CA MET A 63 -15.01 8.77 -2.28
C MET A 63 -13.68 9.09 -3.00
N HIS A 64 -13.71 9.80 -4.12
CA HIS A 64 -12.49 10.31 -4.76
C HIS A 64 -11.82 11.47 -3.99
N ARG A 65 -12.56 12.19 -3.15
CA ARG A 65 -11.99 13.21 -2.27
C ARG A 65 -11.46 12.62 -0.97
N THR A 66 -12.18 11.65 -0.42
CA THR A 66 -11.84 11.03 0.88
C THR A 66 -10.90 9.85 0.76
N LEU A 67 -10.83 9.20 -0.42
CA LEU A 67 -9.98 8.05 -0.73
C LEU A 67 -10.02 6.98 0.37
N PRO A 68 -11.17 6.36 0.65
CA PRO A 68 -11.38 5.59 1.87
C PRO A 68 -10.43 4.39 2.02
N ILE A 69 -9.91 3.84 0.93
CA ILE A 69 -8.90 2.77 0.98
C ILE A 69 -7.50 3.36 1.18
N GLN A 70 -7.11 4.33 0.35
CA GLN A 70 -5.77 4.93 0.40
C GLN A 70 -5.53 5.69 1.72
N SER A 71 -6.55 6.38 2.26
CA SER A 71 -6.44 7.08 3.54
C SER A 71 -6.19 6.16 4.74
N LYS A 72 -6.47 4.87 4.62
CA LYS A 72 -6.19 3.85 5.63
C LYS A 72 -4.83 3.19 5.48
N MET A 73 -4.10 3.49 4.40
CA MET A 73 -2.73 3.00 4.25
C MET A 73 -1.84 3.65 5.30
N ARG A 74 -1.05 2.84 6.00
CA ARG A 74 -0.24 3.32 7.13
C ARG A 74 1.16 2.72 7.10
N GLY A 75 2.14 3.55 7.41
CA GLY A 75 3.48 3.08 7.73
C GLY A 75 3.48 2.28 9.04
N CYS A 76 4.21 1.19 9.07
CA CYS A 76 4.36 0.38 10.27
C CYS A 76 5.71 -0.34 10.29
N THR A 77 6.09 -0.80 11.47
CA THR A 77 7.17 -1.77 11.64
C THR A 77 6.59 -3.16 11.85
N ILE A 78 7.21 -4.18 11.28
CA ILE A 78 6.81 -5.58 11.43
C ILE A 78 8.03 -6.38 11.88
N ASN A 79 7.86 -7.24 12.87
CA ASN A 79 8.87 -8.18 13.30
C ASN A 79 8.86 -9.43 12.42
N ASN A 80 9.92 -10.24 12.50
CA ASN A 80 10.06 -11.47 11.72
C ASN A 80 8.98 -12.54 12.01
N ASP A 81 8.32 -12.45 13.16
CA ASP A 81 7.22 -13.35 13.57
C ASP A 81 5.88 -13.05 12.90
N ASP A 82 5.82 -11.98 12.08
CA ASP A 82 4.64 -11.45 11.37
C ASP A 82 3.50 -10.97 12.30
N ASN A 83 3.65 -11.07 13.60
CA ASN A 83 2.57 -10.84 14.55
C ASN A 83 2.66 -9.49 15.27
N THR A 84 3.88 -9.02 15.52
CA THR A 84 4.10 -7.77 16.22
C THR A 84 4.20 -6.62 15.22
N LYS A 85 3.18 -5.77 15.23
CA LYS A 85 3.10 -4.59 14.39
C LYS A 85 2.99 -3.35 15.26
N ARG A 86 3.72 -2.29 14.89
CA ARG A 86 3.63 -0.98 15.51
C ARG A 86 3.58 0.09 14.43
N TYR A 87 2.58 0.99 14.50
CA TYR A 87 2.42 2.02 13.49
C TYR A 87 3.40 3.16 13.64
N LEU A 88 3.78 3.73 12.51
CA LEU A 88 4.62 4.91 12.42
C LEU A 88 3.78 6.18 12.55
N LYS A 89 4.39 7.24 13.02
CA LYS A 89 3.81 8.58 13.03
C LYS A 89 3.63 9.06 11.59
N ALA A 90 2.46 9.56 11.25
CA ALA A 90 2.08 9.86 9.87
C ALA A 90 3.01 10.88 9.18
N ASP A 91 3.50 11.86 9.93
CA ASP A 91 4.35 12.95 9.46
C ASP A 91 5.84 12.76 9.73
N ASN A 92 6.22 11.71 10.47
CA ASN A 92 7.62 11.45 10.82
C ASN A 92 7.90 9.96 11.00
N TRP A 93 8.41 9.31 9.99
CA TRP A 93 8.71 7.87 10.00
C TRP A 93 9.98 7.49 10.78
N ASN A 94 10.61 8.44 11.48
CA ASN A 94 11.64 8.13 12.47
C ASN A 94 11.05 7.86 13.86
N GLU A 95 9.74 8.00 14.02
CA GLU A 95 9.03 7.80 15.28
C GLU A 95 7.85 6.85 15.09
N TRP A 96 7.55 6.09 16.14
CA TRP A 96 6.26 5.43 16.24
C TRP A 96 5.16 6.44 16.60
N GLU A 97 3.91 6.01 16.44
CA GLU A 97 2.73 6.86 16.66
C GLU A 97 2.67 7.47 18.08
N ASP A 98 3.24 6.79 19.06
CA ASP A 98 3.35 7.26 20.46
C ASP A 98 4.52 8.24 20.70
N GLY A 99 5.23 8.64 19.64
CA GLY A 99 6.34 9.60 19.72
C GLY A 99 7.68 8.99 20.12
N VAL A 100 7.77 7.67 20.30
CA VAL A 100 9.04 7.01 20.60
C VAL A 100 9.87 6.91 19.32
N ILE A 101 11.12 7.32 19.39
CA ILE A 101 12.08 7.24 18.28
C ILE A 101 12.35 5.77 17.95
N ILE A 102 12.33 5.44 16.67
CA ILE A 102 12.65 4.10 16.19
C ILE A 102 14.13 3.84 16.42
N THR A 103 14.41 2.77 17.14
CA THR A 103 15.77 2.30 17.43
C THR A 103 15.92 0.87 16.97
N ASP A 104 17.16 0.46 16.81
CA ASP A 104 17.48 -0.95 16.58
C ASP A 104 17.01 -1.80 17.77
N ASP A 105 16.72 -3.07 17.50
CA ASP A 105 16.40 -4.04 18.53
C ASP A 105 17.63 -4.33 19.43
N SER A 106 17.45 -5.13 20.47
CA SER A 106 18.52 -5.52 21.39
C SER A 106 19.71 -6.22 20.72
N ASN A 107 19.55 -6.63 19.47
CA ASN A 107 20.58 -7.27 18.65
C ASN A 107 21.19 -6.30 17.62
N GLY A 108 20.89 -5.01 17.69
CA GLY A 108 21.37 -4.01 16.74
C GLY A 108 20.77 -4.13 15.34
N ARG A 109 19.54 -4.62 15.23
CA ARG A 109 18.81 -4.74 13.96
C ARG A 109 17.78 -3.62 13.83
N ALA A 110 17.85 -2.86 12.75
CA ALA A 110 16.79 -1.93 12.40
C ALA A 110 15.48 -2.68 12.12
N PRO A 111 14.31 -2.18 12.55
CA PRO A 111 13.04 -2.79 12.23
C PRO A 111 12.71 -2.72 10.74
N GLU A 112 11.90 -3.65 10.26
CA GLU A 112 11.34 -3.59 8.90
C GLU A 112 10.31 -2.47 8.81
N ILE A 113 10.50 -1.56 7.87
CA ILE A 113 9.57 -0.47 7.60
C ILE A 113 8.68 -0.86 6.42
N MET A 114 7.40 -0.98 6.67
CA MET A 114 6.42 -1.45 5.70
C MET A 114 5.26 -0.46 5.59
N VAL A 115 4.54 -0.52 4.48
CA VAL A 115 3.23 0.11 4.32
C VAL A 115 2.17 -0.98 4.40
N GLU A 116 1.23 -0.81 5.31
CA GLU A 116 0.02 -1.62 5.37
C GLU A 116 -0.95 -1.18 4.27
N ILE A 117 -1.32 -2.09 3.40
CA ILE A 117 -2.41 -1.93 2.44
C ILE A 117 -3.65 -2.58 3.06
N PRO A 118 -4.74 -1.85 3.30
CA PRO A 118 -5.94 -2.41 3.92
C PRO A 118 -6.63 -3.42 3.01
N GLU A 119 -7.40 -4.30 3.60
CA GLU A 119 -8.33 -5.15 2.87
C GLU A 119 -9.33 -4.28 2.10
N HIS A 120 -9.60 -4.63 0.86
CA HIS A 120 -10.56 -3.94 0.02
C HIS A 120 -11.04 -4.85 -1.11
N TYR A 121 -11.96 -4.36 -1.93
CA TYR A 121 -12.50 -5.06 -3.07
C TYR A 121 -12.25 -4.27 -4.34
N ARG A 122 -12.08 -4.95 -5.47
CA ARG A 122 -11.82 -4.33 -6.76
C ARG A 122 -12.51 -5.05 -7.90
N LEU A 123 -12.83 -4.30 -8.94
CA LEU A 123 -13.32 -4.81 -10.22
C LEU A 123 -12.49 -4.18 -11.34
N LEU A 124 -12.13 -4.98 -12.34
CA LEU A 124 -11.63 -4.52 -13.64
C LEU A 124 -12.63 -4.94 -14.70
N GLU A 125 -13.17 -3.99 -15.40
CA GLU A 125 -14.17 -4.23 -16.45
C GLU A 125 -13.69 -3.64 -17.78
N ALA A 126 -13.63 -4.49 -18.82
CA ALA A 126 -13.44 -4.03 -20.20
C ALA A 126 -14.82 -3.86 -20.83
N THR A 127 -15.06 -2.69 -21.40
CA THR A 127 -16.37 -2.38 -22.01
C THR A 127 -16.30 -2.47 -23.53
N PRO A 128 -17.44 -2.73 -24.23
CA PRO A 128 -17.45 -2.90 -25.67
C PRO A 128 -17.03 -1.67 -26.48
N ASP A 129 -17.03 -0.48 -25.86
CA ASP A 129 -16.61 0.78 -26.46
C ASP A 129 -15.07 0.99 -26.41
N ASN A 130 -14.30 -0.08 -26.22
CA ASN A 130 -12.84 -0.08 -26.12
C ASN A 130 -12.32 0.75 -24.94
N THR A 131 -13.05 0.76 -23.83
CA THR A 131 -12.60 1.36 -22.58
C THR A 131 -12.34 0.29 -21.53
N VAL A 132 -11.55 0.64 -20.52
CA VAL A 132 -11.33 -0.18 -19.32
C VAL A 132 -11.63 0.64 -18.09
N GLU A 133 -12.35 0.05 -17.14
CA GLU A 133 -12.71 0.70 -15.90
C GLU A 133 -12.14 -0.09 -14.72
N ILE A 134 -11.45 0.60 -13.83
CA ILE A 134 -10.94 0.06 -12.57
C ILE A 134 -11.80 0.65 -11.46
N ARG A 135 -12.43 -0.21 -10.67
CA ARG A 135 -13.28 0.17 -9.54
C ARG A 135 -12.73 -0.37 -8.24
N MET A 136 -12.88 0.38 -7.17
CA MET A 136 -12.51 0.02 -5.81
C MET A 136 -13.64 0.25 -4.85
N SER A 137 -13.75 -0.63 -3.85
CA SER A 137 -14.77 -0.56 -2.81
C SER A 137 -14.22 -1.11 -1.49
N GLU A 138 -14.73 -0.61 -0.38
CA GLU A 138 -14.56 -1.24 0.93
C GLU A 138 -15.54 -2.39 1.16
N TYR A 139 -16.50 -2.57 0.24
CA TYR A 139 -17.59 -3.53 0.37
C TYR A 139 -17.47 -4.64 -0.67
N ASN A 140 -17.92 -5.83 -0.29
CA ASN A 140 -18.02 -6.97 -1.19
C ASN A 140 -19.23 -6.79 -2.14
N LEU A 141 -19.01 -6.14 -3.26
CA LEU A 141 -20.03 -5.91 -4.27
C LEU A 141 -20.03 -7.06 -5.30
N PRO A 142 -21.15 -7.26 -6.01
CA PRO A 142 -21.24 -8.27 -7.07
C PRO A 142 -20.15 -8.11 -8.13
N GLY A 143 -19.44 -9.19 -8.45
CA GLY A 143 -18.34 -9.20 -9.42
C GLY A 143 -16.99 -8.68 -8.92
N TYR A 144 -16.93 -8.12 -7.73
CA TYR A 144 -15.67 -7.65 -7.16
C TYR A 144 -14.82 -8.80 -6.60
N THR A 145 -13.52 -8.65 -6.72
CA THR A 145 -12.54 -9.57 -6.15
C THR A 145 -11.94 -8.97 -4.88
N LYS A 146 -11.91 -9.75 -3.82
CA LYS A 146 -11.28 -9.38 -2.56
C LYS A 146 -9.77 -9.24 -2.73
N VAL A 147 -9.23 -8.17 -2.19
CA VAL A 147 -7.79 -7.95 -1.99
C VAL A 147 -7.51 -8.04 -0.51
N GLU A 148 -6.83 -9.10 -0.10
CA GLU A 148 -6.46 -9.30 1.29
C GLU A 148 -5.48 -8.22 1.77
N LYS A 149 -5.59 -7.86 3.04
CA LYS A 149 -4.63 -6.98 3.70
C LYS A 149 -3.21 -7.50 3.50
N LYS A 150 -2.30 -6.62 3.15
CA LYS A 150 -0.89 -6.95 2.93
C LYS A 150 0.04 -5.84 3.36
N TYR A 151 1.31 -6.17 3.46
CA TYR A 151 2.37 -5.26 3.83
C TYR A 151 3.41 -5.22 2.72
N ILE A 152 3.83 -4.03 2.33
CA ILE A 152 4.81 -3.82 1.26
C ILE A 152 5.97 -3.02 1.83
N GLY A 153 7.20 -3.44 1.53
CA GLY A 153 8.39 -2.71 1.96
C GLY A 153 8.39 -1.27 1.46
N SER A 154 8.61 -0.33 2.35
CA SER A 154 8.62 1.10 2.02
C SER A 154 9.87 1.53 1.29
N TYR A 155 10.93 0.76 1.41
CA TYR A 155 12.24 1.05 0.85
C TYR A 155 12.72 -0.08 -0.03
N GLU A 156 13.59 0.26 -0.96
CA GLU A 156 14.32 -0.72 -1.76
C GLU A 156 15.05 -1.72 -0.85
N GLY A 157 14.99 -2.99 -1.22
CA GLY A 157 15.55 -4.06 -0.41
C GLY A 157 17.07 -3.99 -0.32
N VAL A 158 17.59 -4.04 0.90
CA VAL A 158 19.01 -4.16 1.19
C VAL A 158 19.31 -5.48 1.89
N ILE A 159 20.51 -5.99 1.77
CA ILE A 159 20.99 -7.09 2.60
C ILE A 159 21.81 -6.47 3.72
N ASN A 160 21.39 -6.69 4.96
CA ASN A 160 22.16 -6.26 6.12
C ASN A 160 23.39 -7.16 6.27
N THR A 161 24.55 -6.57 6.17
CA THR A 161 25.84 -7.25 6.32
C THR A 161 26.43 -7.04 7.72
N SER A 162 25.61 -6.63 8.71
CA SER A 162 26.10 -6.49 10.08
C SER A 162 26.58 -7.83 10.61
N SER A 163 27.55 -7.80 11.50
CA SER A 163 28.12 -9.01 12.13
C SER A 163 27.12 -9.84 12.93
N VAL A 164 25.94 -9.29 13.19
CA VAL A 164 24.86 -9.94 13.92
C VAL A 164 23.88 -10.67 12.96
N ASP A 165 23.77 -10.24 11.71
CA ASP A 165 22.93 -10.88 10.71
C ASP A 165 23.81 -11.78 9.82
N THR A 166 24.06 -12.99 10.31
CA THR A 166 24.89 -13.99 9.60
C THR A 166 24.17 -14.59 8.37
N GLN A 167 22.88 -14.28 8.19
CA GLN A 167 22.09 -14.70 7.05
C GLN A 167 21.80 -13.49 6.15
N ASN A 168 21.94 -13.68 4.86
CA ASN A 168 21.57 -12.67 3.85
C ASN A 168 20.05 -12.46 3.85
N THR A 169 19.54 -11.61 4.73
CA THR A 169 18.12 -11.27 4.80
C THR A 169 17.85 -10.01 4.01
N LEU A 170 16.90 -10.07 3.08
CA LEU A 170 16.43 -8.90 2.34
C LEU A 170 15.59 -8.04 3.27
N ARG A 171 15.95 -6.77 3.44
CA ARG A 171 15.36 -5.86 4.41
C ARG A 171 14.87 -4.56 3.78
N SER A 172 13.72 -4.10 4.21
CA SER A 172 13.20 -2.76 3.96
C SER A 172 13.41 -1.91 5.21
N ILE A 173 14.51 -1.19 5.29
CA ILE A 173 14.91 -0.45 6.50
C ILE A 173 15.18 1.02 6.19
N ALA A 174 14.83 1.89 7.14
CA ALA A 174 15.23 3.28 7.12
C ALA A 174 16.65 3.39 7.68
N VAL A 175 17.59 3.79 6.85
CA VAL A 175 18.97 3.92 7.28
C VAL A 175 19.35 5.39 7.32
N SER A 176 19.47 5.93 8.52
CA SER A 176 19.87 7.32 8.73
C SER A 176 21.35 7.59 8.51
N THR A 177 22.21 6.61 8.74
CA THR A 177 23.66 6.77 8.77
C THR A 177 24.43 5.94 7.76
N LEU A 178 23.89 4.80 7.36
CA LEU A 178 24.52 3.90 6.38
C LEU A 178 23.78 4.05 5.06
N LYS A 179 24.29 4.82 4.12
CA LYS A 179 23.77 4.93 2.76
C LYS A 179 23.86 3.56 2.06
N LEU A 180 23.00 2.63 2.45
CA LEU A 180 22.96 1.29 1.90
C LEU A 180 22.43 1.33 0.47
N LYS A 181 23.08 0.56 -0.38
CA LYS A 181 22.66 0.41 -1.77
C LYS A 181 21.63 -0.70 -1.87
N PRO A 182 20.59 -0.53 -2.71
CA PRO A 182 19.69 -1.61 -3.05
C PRO A 182 20.47 -2.84 -3.56
N VAL A 183 19.96 -4.01 -3.21
CA VAL A 183 20.57 -5.27 -3.64
C VAL A 183 20.35 -5.48 -5.13
N VAL A 184 21.42 -5.79 -5.85
CA VAL A 184 21.42 -6.09 -7.28
C VAL A 184 22.18 -7.39 -7.58
N ASN A 185 22.11 -7.84 -8.82
CA ASN A 185 22.86 -9.02 -9.31
C ASN A 185 22.54 -10.32 -8.56
N LYS A 186 21.27 -10.53 -8.24
CA LYS A 186 20.76 -11.78 -7.67
C LYS A 186 19.70 -12.38 -8.58
N THR A 187 19.64 -13.70 -8.60
CA THR A 187 18.55 -14.40 -9.28
C THR A 187 17.25 -14.26 -8.49
N ARG A 188 16.10 -14.46 -9.13
CA ARG A 188 14.79 -14.48 -8.47
C ARG A 188 14.78 -15.43 -7.25
N ASN A 189 15.35 -16.62 -7.40
CA ASN A 189 15.38 -17.61 -6.31
C ASN A 189 16.23 -17.13 -5.13
N GLN A 190 17.36 -16.47 -5.39
CA GLN A 190 18.17 -15.88 -4.33
C GLN A 190 17.42 -14.76 -3.61
N PHE A 191 16.76 -13.85 -4.34
CA PHE A 191 15.92 -12.83 -3.71
C PHE A 191 14.80 -13.43 -2.85
N GLN A 192 14.14 -14.49 -3.32
CA GLN A 192 13.10 -15.19 -2.58
C GLN A 192 13.65 -15.85 -1.31
N THR A 193 14.81 -16.49 -1.40
CA THR A 193 15.51 -17.06 -0.25
C THR A 193 15.85 -15.98 0.78
N PHE A 194 16.36 -14.84 0.33
CA PHE A 194 16.72 -13.73 1.21
C PHE A 194 15.49 -13.07 1.85
N ALA A 195 14.37 -12.95 1.12
CA ALA A 195 13.12 -12.45 1.70
C ALA A 195 12.62 -13.34 2.84
N ARG A 196 12.81 -14.65 2.76
CA ARG A 196 12.39 -15.67 3.73
C ARG A 196 13.47 -16.03 4.75
N GLY A 197 14.64 -15.40 4.68
CA GLY A 197 15.74 -15.66 5.58
C GLY A 197 15.45 -15.28 7.03
N ASN A 198 16.33 -15.68 7.94
CA ASN A 198 16.33 -15.25 9.33
C ASN A 198 15.06 -15.57 10.13
N ASN A 199 14.57 -16.83 10.05
CA ASN A 199 13.39 -17.32 10.78
C ASN A 199 12.06 -16.66 10.42
N ARG A 200 11.96 -16.05 9.24
CA ARG A 200 10.70 -15.53 8.73
C ARG A 200 9.80 -16.65 8.23
N THR A 201 8.50 -16.42 8.29
CA THR A 201 7.51 -17.34 7.75
C THR A 201 7.50 -17.33 6.20
N ASN A 202 6.80 -18.27 5.60
CA ASN A 202 6.60 -18.31 4.15
C ASN A 202 5.75 -17.15 3.61
N ASN A 203 5.14 -16.35 4.49
CA ASN A 203 4.40 -15.16 4.13
C ASN A 203 5.31 -14.02 3.63
N TRP A 204 6.60 -14.05 3.98
CA TRP A 204 7.57 -13.11 3.44
C TRP A 204 7.97 -13.49 2.02
N ASN A 205 7.95 -12.52 1.13
CA ASN A 205 8.28 -12.72 -0.28
C ASN A 205 8.95 -11.47 -0.88
N ILE A 206 9.47 -11.63 -2.08
CA ILE A 206 9.85 -10.50 -2.92
C ILE A 206 8.60 -9.74 -3.38
N TYR A 207 8.79 -8.53 -3.90
CA TYR A 207 7.72 -7.77 -4.54
C TYR A 207 7.14 -8.55 -5.73
N THR A 208 5.89 -8.98 -5.59
CA THR A 208 5.21 -9.83 -6.57
C THR A 208 4.44 -9.01 -7.59
N TYR A 209 4.08 -9.64 -8.72
CA TYR A 209 3.21 -9.01 -9.71
C TYR A 209 1.86 -8.59 -9.10
N ASP A 210 1.28 -9.42 -8.23
CA ASP A 210 0.02 -9.08 -7.56
C ASP A 210 0.14 -7.84 -6.67
N ALA A 211 1.23 -7.72 -5.91
CA ALA A 211 1.50 -6.53 -5.13
C ALA A 211 1.69 -5.29 -6.01
N HIS A 212 2.42 -5.43 -7.12
CA HIS A 212 2.60 -4.36 -8.10
C HIS A 212 1.28 -3.91 -8.72
N ARG A 213 0.46 -4.87 -9.17
CA ARG A 213 -0.86 -4.59 -9.74
C ARG A 213 -1.75 -3.86 -8.74
N ASP A 214 -1.78 -4.32 -7.48
CA ASP A 214 -2.62 -3.72 -6.44
C ASP A 214 -2.21 -2.27 -6.16
N LEU A 215 -0.91 -1.99 -6.04
CA LEU A 215 -0.41 -0.62 -5.90
C LEU A 215 -0.69 0.24 -7.13
N THR A 216 -0.51 -0.31 -8.33
CA THR A 216 -0.79 0.42 -9.57
C THR A 216 -2.26 0.82 -9.64
N TRP A 217 -3.18 -0.05 -9.24
CA TRP A 217 -4.61 0.28 -9.27
C TRP A 217 -4.99 1.31 -8.21
N LEU A 218 -4.42 1.23 -7.01
CA LEU A 218 -4.57 2.29 -6.00
C LEU A 218 -4.10 3.64 -6.54
N PHE A 219 -2.93 3.67 -7.17
CA PHE A 219 -2.36 4.85 -7.80
C PHE A 219 -3.26 5.43 -8.90
N VAL A 220 -3.67 4.61 -9.87
CA VAL A 220 -4.44 5.11 -11.02
C VAL A 220 -5.83 5.60 -10.62
N VAL A 221 -6.45 5.02 -9.60
CA VAL A 221 -7.74 5.49 -9.07
C VAL A 221 -7.59 6.80 -8.31
N GLU A 222 -6.51 6.95 -7.54
CA GLU A 222 -6.22 8.18 -6.81
C GLU A 222 -5.94 9.36 -7.76
N TYR A 223 -5.01 9.18 -8.69
CA TYR A 223 -4.52 10.25 -9.57
C TYR A 223 -5.26 10.35 -10.90
N ALA A 224 -6.09 9.39 -11.25
CA ALA A 224 -6.80 9.28 -12.53
C ALA A 224 -5.87 9.39 -13.75
N THR A 225 -4.68 8.80 -13.68
CA THR A 225 -3.67 8.83 -14.74
C THR A 225 -2.83 7.55 -14.76
N LEU A 226 -2.39 7.14 -15.94
CA LEU A 226 -1.38 6.08 -16.14
C LEU A 226 0.06 6.63 -16.09
N ASN A 227 0.23 7.95 -16.06
CA ASN A 227 1.55 8.59 -16.04
C ASN A 227 2.06 8.79 -14.61
N SER A 228 2.74 7.80 -14.06
CA SER A 228 3.35 7.87 -12.73
C SER A 228 4.50 8.88 -12.64
N GLN A 229 5.05 9.35 -13.76
CA GLN A 229 6.15 10.31 -13.80
C GLN A 229 5.69 11.78 -13.88
N LYS A 230 4.38 12.06 -13.91
CA LYS A 230 3.89 13.42 -13.70
C LYS A 230 4.50 13.98 -12.42
N ALA A 231 4.88 15.26 -12.45
CA ALA A 231 5.35 15.94 -11.25
C ALA A 231 4.32 15.85 -10.13
N PHE A 232 4.77 15.50 -8.93
CA PHE A 232 3.91 15.51 -7.76
C PHE A 232 3.39 16.94 -7.50
N ASN A 233 2.12 17.06 -7.18
CA ASN A 233 1.49 18.32 -6.81
C ASN A 233 0.68 18.12 -5.51
N ALA A 234 1.15 18.73 -4.43
CA ALA A 234 0.49 18.65 -3.13
C ALA A 234 -0.86 19.40 -3.08
N ASN A 235 -1.12 20.31 -4.03
CA ASN A 235 -2.41 20.98 -4.11
C ASN A 235 -3.44 20.04 -4.75
N LEU A 236 -4.63 20.03 -4.20
CA LEU A 236 -5.77 19.36 -4.83
C LEU A 236 -6.25 20.15 -6.07
N THR A 237 -6.98 19.45 -6.95
CA THR A 237 -7.75 20.15 -8.02
C THR A 237 -8.83 21.03 -7.41
N ALA A 238 -9.47 21.89 -8.23
CA ALA A 238 -10.59 22.72 -7.79
C ALA A 238 -11.76 21.88 -7.22
N GLU A 239 -11.92 20.65 -7.71
CA GLU A 239 -12.92 19.68 -7.27
C GLU A 239 -12.50 18.91 -6.01
N GLY A 240 -11.27 19.10 -5.52
CA GLY A 240 -10.73 18.44 -4.32
C GLY A 240 -10.10 17.06 -4.58
N TYR A 241 -9.63 16.78 -5.80
CA TYR A 241 -8.99 15.51 -6.14
C TYR A 241 -7.46 15.61 -6.13
N HIS A 242 -6.79 14.50 -5.79
CA HIS A 242 -5.35 14.36 -5.93
C HIS A 242 -4.93 14.47 -7.40
N GLN A 243 -3.79 15.11 -7.64
CA GLN A 243 -3.28 15.35 -8.99
C GLN A 243 -1.75 15.22 -9.06
N GLY A 244 -1.25 15.09 -10.27
CA GLY A 244 0.17 14.86 -10.52
C GLY A 244 0.47 13.36 -10.60
N GLY A 245 1.56 12.94 -10.02
CA GLY A 245 2.05 11.58 -10.02
C GLY A 245 3.14 11.39 -8.97
N LEU A 246 3.95 10.38 -9.11
CA LEU A 246 5.07 10.12 -8.19
C LEU A 246 6.26 11.06 -8.42
N GLY A 247 6.26 11.77 -9.56
CA GLY A 247 7.33 12.67 -9.95
C GLY A 247 8.58 11.95 -10.44
N GLY A 248 9.38 12.69 -11.19
CA GLY A 248 10.77 12.34 -11.48
C GLY A 248 11.66 13.31 -10.70
N GLY A 249 12.80 12.91 -10.25
CA GLY A 249 13.72 13.86 -9.60
C GLY A 249 14.16 13.47 -8.19
N ILE A 250 14.04 12.21 -7.86
CA ILE A 250 14.73 11.67 -6.69
C ILE A 250 16.23 11.89 -6.90
N THR A 251 16.89 12.53 -5.94
CA THR A 251 18.33 12.70 -5.96
C THR A 251 18.99 11.33 -6.01
N THR A 252 19.67 11.04 -7.10
CA THR A 252 20.42 9.81 -7.28
C THR A 252 21.85 9.98 -6.85
N GLY A 253 22.39 8.97 -6.18
CA GLY A 253 23.83 8.78 -6.08
C GLY A 253 24.38 8.08 -7.31
N THR A 254 25.69 8.08 -7.46
CA THR A 254 26.38 7.33 -8.52
C THR A 254 27.33 6.31 -7.93
N VAL A 255 27.45 5.16 -8.60
CA VAL A 255 28.45 4.16 -8.27
C VAL A 255 29.30 3.88 -9.50
N THR A 256 30.60 3.90 -9.34
CA THR A 256 31.55 3.51 -10.40
C THR A 256 31.91 2.05 -10.23
N VAL A 257 31.73 1.26 -11.27
CA VAL A 257 32.07 -0.15 -11.29
C VAL A 257 33.26 -0.33 -12.24
N ASN A 258 34.27 -1.03 -11.77
CA ASN A 258 35.50 -1.30 -12.53
C ASN A 258 36.20 -0.04 -13.08
N GLY A 259 36.07 1.09 -12.37
CA GLY A 259 36.78 2.33 -12.72
C GLY A 259 36.29 3.09 -13.95
N ALA A 260 35.39 2.53 -14.74
CA ALA A 260 35.01 3.10 -16.04
C ALA A 260 33.51 3.37 -16.23
N THR A 261 32.64 2.66 -15.53
CA THR A 261 31.18 2.78 -15.71
C THR A 261 30.50 3.32 -14.47
N THR A 262 29.77 4.41 -14.64
CA THR A 262 29.01 5.05 -13.56
C THR A 262 27.53 4.71 -13.71
N TYR A 263 26.93 4.16 -12.66
CA TYR A 263 25.50 3.86 -12.59
C TYR A 263 24.84 4.77 -11.56
N SER A 264 23.69 5.32 -11.92
CA SER A 264 22.84 6.05 -10.99
C SER A 264 22.02 5.06 -10.13
N PHE A 265 21.83 5.39 -8.88
CA PHE A 265 20.99 4.62 -7.96
C PHE A 265 20.31 5.55 -6.95
N VAL A 266 19.22 5.08 -6.36
CA VAL A 266 18.55 5.74 -5.24
C VAL A 266 18.99 5.06 -3.95
N HIS A 267 19.33 5.84 -2.94
CA HIS A 267 19.62 5.29 -1.62
C HIS A 267 18.36 4.73 -0.97
N SER A 268 18.45 3.56 -0.37
CA SER A 268 17.38 3.02 0.46
C SER A 268 17.10 3.96 1.64
N GLY A 269 15.83 4.12 2.01
CA GLY A 269 15.42 4.91 3.16
C GLY A 269 15.44 6.42 2.96
N VAL A 270 15.41 6.92 1.74
CA VAL A 270 15.35 8.37 1.49
C VAL A 270 13.95 8.98 1.71
N THR A 271 12.89 8.19 1.62
CA THR A 271 11.51 8.62 1.85
C THR A 271 11.18 8.52 3.33
N LYS A 272 10.60 9.54 3.91
CA LYS A 272 10.36 9.64 5.36
C LYS A 272 8.90 9.71 5.77
N SER A 273 7.97 9.72 4.81
CA SER A 273 6.53 9.76 5.06
C SER A 273 5.75 9.31 3.83
N LEU A 274 4.49 8.89 4.02
CA LEU A 274 3.58 8.59 2.92
C LEU A 274 3.27 9.85 2.09
N GLY A 275 3.37 9.73 0.77
CA GLY A 275 2.79 10.67 -0.18
C GLY A 275 3.51 12.01 -0.36
N ASN A 276 4.71 12.17 0.15
CA ASN A 276 5.43 13.43 -0.02
C ASN A 276 6.46 13.44 -1.17
N GLY A 277 6.72 12.34 -1.83
CA GLY A 277 7.61 12.27 -3.00
C GLY A 277 9.02 12.82 -2.79
N THR A 278 9.42 13.11 -1.57
CA THR A 278 10.71 13.72 -1.25
C THR A 278 11.46 12.94 -0.19
#